data_610481604e369218c5be72b405805868
#
_entry.id   610481604e369218c5be72b405805868
#
_cell.length_a   1.000
_cell.length_b   1.000
_cell.length_c   1.000
_cell.angle_alpha   90.00
_cell.angle_beta   90.00
_cell.angle_gamma   90.00
#
_symmetry.space_group_name_H-M   'P 1'
#
loop_
_entity.id
_entity.type
_entity.pdbx_description
1 polymer ?
#
loop_
_entity_poly.entity_id
_entity_poly.type
_entity_poly.pdbx_seq_one_letter_code
_entity_poly.pdbx_strand_id
1 'polypeptide(L)'
;DLMPDITYPGVTIVTTYEDASPEEVEELISKKIETALSAVSGVKEITSTSGEGSSNVTVSFNWGTNLDAAVSDVRDRLDRVEPRLPDDADKPILYKFDSASSPIMRIGVATDIDLLDARKLIEDQIQYRLERIDGVASIEIHGGLEREIQVLFDVDKARMLDTQLENVLSVLENANVTTPAGNLREDRIE
;
A
#
# COMPACT_ATOMS: atom_id res chain seq x y z
N ASP A 1 30.31 -0.18 -9.67
CA ASP A 1 29.08 -0.97 -9.97
C ASP A 1 29.45 -2.22 -10.73
N LEU A 2 29.20 -3.39 -10.14
CA LEU A 2 29.55 -4.70 -10.72
C LEU A 2 28.45 -5.24 -11.67
N MET A 3 27.30 -4.59 -11.73
CA MET A 3 26.22 -4.95 -12.63
C MET A 3 25.87 -3.74 -13.50
N PRO A 4 25.66 -3.95 -14.82
CA PRO A 4 25.11 -2.90 -15.66
C PRO A 4 23.70 -2.54 -15.19
N ASP A 5 23.30 -1.29 -15.34
CA ASP A 5 21.92 -0.82 -15.07
C ASP A 5 20.96 -1.50 -16.06
N ILE A 6 20.54 -2.71 -15.74
CA ILE A 6 19.51 -3.42 -16.49
C ILE A 6 18.17 -3.11 -15.84
N THR A 7 17.60 -1.98 -16.22
CA THR A 7 16.22 -1.67 -15.87
C THR A 7 15.30 -2.49 -16.78
N TYR A 8 14.64 -3.51 -16.23
CA TYR A 8 13.60 -4.22 -16.97
C TYR A 8 12.43 -3.26 -17.21
N PRO A 9 12.10 -2.96 -18.48
CA PRO A 9 11.07 -1.98 -18.78
C PRO A 9 9.66 -2.58 -18.51
N GLY A 10 9.22 -2.56 -17.29
CA GLY A 10 7.93 -3.11 -16.88
C GLY A 10 7.35 -2.43 -15.67
N VAL A 11 6.04 -2.52 -15.53
CA VAL A 11 5.28 -2.08 -14.37
C VAL A 11 4.29 -3.14 -13.95
N THR A 12 3.98 -3.22 -12.66
CA THR A 12 2.95 -4.10 -12.12
C THR A 12 1.89 -3.26 -11.45
N ILE A 13 0.64 -3.54 -11.77
CA ILE A 13 -0.53 -2.92 -11.17
C ILE A 13 -1.17 -3.96 -10.26
N VAL A 14 -1.35 -3.61 -9.00
CA VAL A 14 -1.98 -4.44 -7.98
C VAL A 14 -3.29 -3.78 -7.57
N THR A 15 -4.36 -4.57 -7.55
CA THR A 15 -5.69 -4.11 -7.12
C THR A 15 -6.25 -5.15 -6.16
N THR A 16 -6.67 -4.73 -4.98
CA THR A 16 -7.36 -5.59 -4.01
C THR A 16 -8.87 -5.50 -4.23
N TYR A 17 -9.54 -6.62 -4.16
CA TYR A 17 -10.99 -6.71 -4.17
C TYR A 17 -11.38 -7.81 -3.18
N GLU A 18 -11.47 -7.44 -1.91
CA GLU A 18 -11.70 -8.38 -0.81
C GLU A 18 -12.93 -9.23 -1.02
N ASP A 19 -12.90 -10.47 -0.51
CA ASP A 19 -13.97 -11.46 -0.58
C ASP A 19 -14.43 -11.88 -2.00
N ALA A 20 -13.75 -11.42 -3.07
CA ALA A 20 -14.08 -11.79 -4.44
C ALA A 20 -13.38 -13.08 -4.87
N SER A 21 -14.08 -13.93 -5.60
CA SER A 21 -13.52 -15.13 -6.25
C SER A 21 -12.52 -14.76 -7.36
N PRO A 22 -11.59 -15.66 -7.72
CA PRO A 22 -10.66 -15.40 -8.82
C PRO A 22 -11.34 -15.05 -10.15
N GLU A 23 -12.47 -15.66 -10.44
CA GLU A 23 -13.28 -15.41 -11.65
C GLU A 23 -13.90 -14.01 -11.64
N GLU A 24 -14.39 -13.55 -10.48
CA GLU A 24 -14.90 -12.19 -10.32
C GLU A 24 -13.80 -11.16 -10.43
N VAL A 25 -12.64 -11.41 -9.81
CA VAL A 25 -11.46 -10.55 -9.92
C VAL A 25 -11.00 -10.46 -11.38
N GLU A 26 -10.98 -11.59 -12.12
CA GLU A 26 -10.63 -11.59 -13.55
C GLU A 26 -11.60 -10.72 -14.36
N GLU A 27 -12.91 -10.94 -14.23
CA GLU A 27 -13.91 -10.29 -15.06
C GLU A 27 -14.09 -8.81 -14.71
N LEU A 28 -14.13 -8.49 -13.42
CA LEU A 28 -14.47 -7.14 -12.94
C LEU A 28 -13.28 -6.22 -12.80
N ILE A 29 -12.07 -6.76 -12.63
CA ILE A 29 -10.85 -5.98 -12.40
C ILE A 29 -9.83 -6.20 -13.52
N SER A 30 -9.26 -7.41 -13.64
CA SER A 30 -8.10 -7.69 -14.50
C SER A 30 -8.37 -7.36 -15.96
N LYS A 31 -9.46 -7.86 -16.54
CA LYS A 31 -9.83 -7.60 -17.94
C LYS A 31 -10.06 -6.13 -18.25
N LYS A 32 -10.62 -5.36 -17.30
CA LYS A 32 -10.85 -3.93 -17.50
C LYS A 32 -9.53 -3.16 -17.52
N ILE A 33 -8.61 -3.51 -16.61
CA ILE A 33 -7.28 -2.92 -16.55
C ILE A 33 -6.47 -3.29 -17.78
N GLU A 34 -6.42 -4.57 -18.18
CA GLU A 34 -5.72 -5.02 -19.40
C GLU A 34 -6.22 -4.28 -20.64
N THR A 35 -7.55 -4.16 -20.78
CA THR A 35 -8.16 -3.45 -21.91
C THR A 35 -7.72 -1.98 -21.94
N ALA A 36 -7.71 -1.31 -20.80
CA ALA A 36 -7.27 0.07 -20.73
C ALA A 36 -5.78 0.23 -21.06
N LEU A 37 -4.96 -0.71 -20.61
CA LEU A 37 -3.49 -0.65 -20.79
C LEU A 37 -3.01 -1.13 -22.14
N SER A 38 -3.81 -1.92 -22.88
CA SER A 38 -3.47 -2.41 -24.22
C SER A 38 -3.19 -1.29 -25.24
N ALA A 39 -3.74 -0.11 -24.99
CA ALA A 39 -3.56 1.06 -25.86
C ALA A 39 -2.39 1.97 -25.43
N VAL A 40 -1.59 1.58 -24.43
CA VAL A 40 -0.37 2.31 -24.03
C VAL A 40 0.73 2.10 -25.09
N SER A 41 1.42 3.17 -25.45
CA SER A 41 2.49 3.10 -26.45
C SER A 41 3.69 2.31 -25.94
N GLY A 42 4.28 1.49 -26.80
CA GLY A 42 5.49 0.72 -26.48
C GLY A 42 5.26 -0.55 -25.65
N VAL A 43 4.02 -0.91 -25.37
CA VAL A 43 3.69 -2.19 -24.72
C VAL A 43 4.14 -3.34 -25.61
N LYS A 44 4.84 -4.29 -24.99
CA LYS A 44 5.27 -5.55 -25.60
C LYS A 44 4.31 -6.68 -25.25
N GLU A 45 3.94 -6.76 -23.98
CA GLU A 45 3.12 -7.83 -23.43
C GLU A 45 2.41 -7.36 -22.17
N ILE A 46 1.18 -7.82 -21.99
CA ILE A 46 0.42 -7.67 -20.74
C ILE A 46 0.09 -9.07 -20.25
N THR A 47 0.41 -9.34 -19.00
CA THR A 47 0.06 -10.58 -18.31
C THR A 47 -0.69 -10.24 -17.03
N SER A 48 -1.70 -11.04 -16.70
CA SER A 48 -2.42 -10.88 -15.43
C SER A 48 -2.49 -12.18 -14.65
N THR A 49 -2.61 -12.05 -13.35
CA THR A 49 -2.90 -13.13 -12.43
C THR A 49 -4.00 -12.68 -11.51
N SER A 50 -5.14 -13.38 -11.56
CA SER A 50 -6.30 -13.14 -10.70
C SER A 50 -6.33 -14.22 -9.62
N GLY A 51 -6.19 -13.80 -8.38
CA GLY A 51 -6.30 -14.65 -7.19
C GLY A 51 -7.56 -14.30 -6.40
N GLU A 52 -7.78 -15.03 -5.31
CA GLU A 52 -8.82 -14.67 -4.34
C GLU A 52 -8.51 -13.29 -3.75
N GLY A 53 -9.42 -12.35 -3.92
CA GLY A 53 -9.30 -10.99 -3.41
C GLY A 53 -8.22 -10.10 -4.05
N SER A 54 -7.53 -10.54 -5.12
CA SER A 54 -6.41 -9.77 -5.67
C SER A 54 -6.21 -9.92 -7.18
N SER A 55 -5.92 -8.82 -7.84
CA SER A 55 -5.51 -8.75 -9.25
C SER A 55 -4.09 -8.20 -9.37
N ASN A 56 -3.23 -8.88 -10.11
CA ASN A 56 -1.89 -8.45 -10.46
C ASN A 56 -1.77 -8.37 -11.99
N VAL A 57 -1.69 -7.17 -12.54
CA VAL A 57 -1.52 -6.94 -13.98
C VAL A 57 -0.12 -6.40 -14.24
N THR A 58 0.70 -7.15 -14.97
CA THR A 58 2.07 -6.75 -15.33
C THR A 58 2.13 -6.34 -16.79
N VAL A 59 2.66 -5.16 -17.03
CA VAL A 59 2.89 -4.61 -18.37
C VAL A 59 4.39 -4.56 -18.64
N SER A 60 4.82 -5.27 -19.66
CA SER A 60 6.19 -5.23 -20.17
C SER A 60 6.26 -4.32 -21.40
N PHE A 61 7.29 -3.49 -21.48
CA PHE A 61 7.51 -2.58 -22.60
C PHE A 61 8.65 -3.06 -23.49
N ASN A 62 8.69 -2.56 -24.71
CA ASN A 62 9.81 -2.78 -25.62
C ASN A 62 11.08 -2.10 -25.09
N TRP A 63 12.25 -2.71 -25.35
CA TRP A 63 13.53 -2.10 -25.01
C TRP A 63 13.68 -0.72 -25.69
N GLY A 64 14.17 0.25 -24.93
CA GLY A 64 14.32 1.63 -25.42
C GLY A 64 13.06 2.50 -25.26
N THR A 65 11.96 1.96 -24.74
CA THR A 65 10.80 2.75 -24.35
C THR A 65 11.18 3.69 -23.19
N ASN A 66 10.79 4.97 -23.29
CA ASN A 66 10.93 5.90 -22.18
C ASN A 66 9.94 5.47 -21.07
N LEU A 67 10.49 4.83 -20.03
CA LEU A 67 9.67 4.23 -18.97
C LEU A 67 8.89 5.28 -18.16
N ASP A 68 9.44 6.47 -17.95
CA ASP A 68 8.75 7.51 -17.19
C ASP A 68 7.54 8.06 -17.95
N ALA A 69 7.67 8.24 -19.26
CA ALA A 69 6.54 8.61 -20.12
C ALA A 69 5.49 7.48 -20.18
N ALA A 70 5.92 6.22 -20.30
CA ALA A 70 5.04 5.07 -20.31
C ALA A 70 4.29 4.91 -18.99
N VAL A 71 4.96 5.09 -17.84
CA VAL A 71 4.35 5.07 -16.50
C VAL A 71 3.30 6.17 -16.36
N SER A 72 3.57 7.37 -16.88
CA SER A 72 2.59 8.45 -16.87
C SER A 72 1.34 8.11 -17.68
N ASP A 73 1.51 7.54 -18.91
CA ASP A 73 0.37 7.10 -19.73
C ASP A 73 -0.42 5.96 -19.05
N VAL A 74 0.27 5.02 -18.39
CA VAL A 74 -0.38 3.97 -17.60
C VAL A 74 -1.24 4.58 -16.48
N ARG A 75 -0.71 5.53 -15.71
CA ARG A 75 -1.46 6.20 -14.63
C ARG A 75 -2.70 6.92 -15.16
N ASP A 76 -2.55 7.69 -16.23
CA ASP A 76 -3.69 8.40 -16.86
C ASP A 76 -4.80 7.44 -17.30
N ARG A 77 -4.42 6.22 -17.71
CA ARG A 77 -5.40 5.19 -18.11
C ARG A 77 -6.03 4.48 -16.92
N LEU A 78 -5.27 4.24 -15.84
CA LEU A 78 -5.79 3.70 -14.60
C LEU A 78 -6.81 4.66 -13.99
N ASP A 79 -6.53 5.96 -13.95
CA ASP A 79 -7.46 6.98 -13.45
C ASP A 79 -8.78 7.00 -14.24
N ARG A 80 -8.73 6.68 -15.55
CA ARG A 80 -9.95 6.59 -16.39
C ARG A 80 -10.71 5.29 -16.23
N VAL A 81 -10.05 4.21 -15.82
CA VAL A 81 -10.70 2.91 -15.61
C VAL A 81 -11.21 2.75 -14.19
N GLU A 82 -10.58 3.41 -13.21
CA GLU A 82 -10.96 3.35 -11.79
C GLU A 82 -12.49 3.52 -11.56
N PRO A 83 -13.19 4.52 -12.15
CA PRO A 83 -14.64 4.67 -11.97
C PRO A 83 -15.50 3.56 -12.57
N ARG A 84 -14.89 2.62 -13.28
CA ARG A 84 -15.57 1.47 -13.89
C ARG A 84 -15.33 0.18 -13.11
N LEU A 85 -14.43 0.21 -12.14
CA LEU A 85 -14.21 -0.89 -11.20
C LEU A 85 -15.36 -0.94 -10.19
N PRO A 86 -15.57 -2.05 -9.50
CA PRO A 86 -16.52 -2.12 -8.39
C PRO A 86 -16.19 -1.09 -7.29
N ASP A 87 -17.21 -0.54 -6.64
CA ASP A 87 -17.05 0.46 -5.57
C ASP A 87 -16.30 -0.11 -4.35
N ASP A 88 -16.40 -1.44 -4.13
CA ASP A 88 -15.74 -2.15 -3.04
C ASP A 88 -14.31 -2.58 -3.39
N ALA A 89 -13.84 -2.34 -4.61
CA ALA A 89 -12.46 -2.61 -4.99
C ALA A 89 -11.54 -1.44 -4.60
N ASP A 90 -10.37 -1.77 -4.08
CA ASP A 90 -9.35 -0.78 -3.81
C ASP A 90 -8.85 -0.11 -5.10
N LYS A 91 -8.32 1.09 -4.95
CA LYS A 91 -7.67 1.79 -6.08
C LYS A 91 -6.47 1.01 -6.58
N PRO A 92 -6.31 0.88 -7.92
CA PRO A 92 -5.14 0.24 -8.50
C PRO A 92 -3.84 0.94 -8.09
N ILE A 93 -2.90 0.20 -7.54
CA ILE A 93 -1.57 0.71 -7.17
C ILE A 93 -0.56 0.27 -8.22
N LEU A 94 0.18 1.24 -8.78
CA LEU A 94 1.22 0.99 -9.76
C LEU A 94 2.59 0.88 -9.11
N TYR A 95 3.24 -0.25 -9.33
CA TYR A 95 4.63 -0.52 -8.93
C TYR A 95 5.52 -0.51 -10.16
N LYS A 96 6.54 0.36 -10.16
CA LYS A 96 7.62 0.34 -11.14
C LYS A 96 8.66 -0.68 -10.68
N PHE A 97 9.03 -1.62 -11.56
CA PHE A 97 10.17 -2.48 -11.28
C PHE A 97 11.45 -1.67 -11.40
N ASP A 98 12.10 -1.46 -10.30
CA ASP A 98 13.40 -0.81 -10.22
C ASP A 98 14.39 -1.77 -9.53
N SER A 99 15.43 -2.17 -10.25
CA SER A 99 16.49 -3.01 -9.68
C SER A 99 17.22 -2.30 -8.54
N ALA A 100 17.22 -0.97 -8.54
CA ALA A 100 17.78 -0.16 -7.47
C ALA A 100 16.94 -0.21 -6.18
N SER A 101 15.66 -0.60 -6.27
CA SER A 101 14.78 -0.79 -5.11
C SER A 101 15.00 -2.15 -4.40
N SER A 102 15.83 -3.03 -4.95
CA SER A 102 16.14 -4.30 -4.30
C SER A 102 16.99 -4.06 -3.04
N PRO A 103 16.65 -4.72 -1.91
CA PRO A 103 17.42 -4.55 -0.68
C PRO A 103 18.86 -5.02 -0.87
N ILE A 104 19.81 -4.14 -0.59
CA ILE A 104 21.25 -4.44 -0.66
C ILE A 104 21.74 -5.27 0.52
N MET A 105 20.98 -5.28 1.62
CA MET A 105 21.33 -5.98 2.85
C MET A 105 20.05 -6.47 3.55
N ARG A 106 20.11 -7.68 4.10
CA ARG A 106 19.08 -8.24 4.99
C ARG A 106 19.73 -8.57 6.32
N ILE A 107 19.17 -8.03 7.39
CA ILE A 107 19.68 -8.20 8.76
C ILE A 107 18.65 -9.01 9.54
N GLY A 108 19.04 -10.20 10.02
CA GLY A 108 18.23 -10.97 10.95
C GLY A 108 18.46 -10.50 12.38
N VAL A 109 17.38 -10.26 13.13
CA VAL A 109 17.42 -9.90 14.55
C VAL A 109 16.85 -11.06 15.35
N ALA A 110 17.63 -11.59 16.28
CA ALA A 110 17.20 -12.58 17.26
C ALA A 110 17.20 -11.95 18.65
N THR A 111 16.17 -12.22 19.43
CA THR A 111 16.01 -11.62 20.75
C THR A 111 15.19 -12.51 21.68
N ASP A 112 15.41 -12.40 22.97
CA ASP A 112 14.65 -13.08 24.02
C ASP A 112 13.50 -12.24 24.60
N ILE A 113 13.37 -10.96 24.16
CA ILE A 113 12.26 -10.10 24.58
C ILE A 113 11.02 -10.39 23.74
N ASP A 114 9.87 -9.93 24.22
CA ASP A 114 8.61 -10.05 23.48
C ASP A 114 8.68 -9.46 22.08
N LEU A 115 8.04 -10.11 21.10
CA LEU A 115 8.12 -9.73 19.69
C LEU A 115 7.52 -8.33 19.41
N LEU A 116 6.55 -7.90 20.20
CA LEU A 116 5.95 -6.57 20.08
C LEU A 116 6.94 -5.50 20.54
N ASP A 117 7.59 -5.73 21.68
CA ASP A 117 8.61 -4.82 22.23
C ASP A 117 9.85 -4.80 21.34
N ALA A 118 10.23 -5.96 20.80
CA ALA A 118 11.35 -6.08 19.87
C ALA A 118 11.11 -5.25 18.61
N ARG A 119 9.93 -5.37 17.98
CA ARG A 119 9.57 -4.60 16.79
C ARG A 119 9.60 -3.11 17.08
N LYS A 120 8.98 -2.68 18.18
CA LYS A 120 8.97 -1.26 18.59
C LYS A 120 10.39 -0.73 18.83
N LEU A 121 11.25 -1.50 19.47
CA LEU A 121 12.65 -1.11 19.69
C LEU A 121 13.41 -0.95 18.37
N ILE A 122 13.15 -1.84 17.39
CA ILE A 122 13.77 -1.76 16.06
C ILE A 122 13.28 -0.51 15.32
N GLU A 123 11.97 -0.25 15.31
CA GLU A 123 11.36 0.93 14.68
C GLU A 123 11.88 2.23 15.32
N ASP A 124 11.78 2.37 16.63
CA ASP A 124 12.12 3.60 17.35
C ASP A 124 13.63 3.91 17.40
N GLN A 125 14.47 2.89 17.46
CA GLN A 125 15.90 3.10 17.72
C GLN A 125 16.82 2.68 16.58
N ILE A 126 16.54 1.56 15.92
CA ILE A 126 17.45 1.01 14.90
C ILE A 126 17.12 1.61 13.55
N GLN A 127 15.88 1.50 13.10
CA GLN A 127 15.43 2.04 11.81
C GLN A 127 15.79 3.52 11.69
N TYR A 128 15.39 4.33 12.65
CA TYR A 128 15.67 5.77 12.66
C TYR A 128 17.15 6.12 12.59
N ARG A 129 18.03 5.34 13.22
CA ARG A 129 19.47 5.58 13.15
C ARG A 129 20.09 5.20 11.82
N LEU A 130 19.60 4.11 11.24
CA LEU A 130 20.12 3.60 9.98
C LEU A 130 19.64 4.45 8.80
N GLU A 131 18.40 4.93 8.80
CA GLU A 131 17.87 5.83 7.77
C GLU A 131 18.61 7.19 7.69
N ARG A 132 19.30 7.56 8.78
CA ARG A 132 20.13 8.78 8.81
C ARG A 132 21.52 8.62 8.22
N ILE A 133 21.91 7.40 7.88
CA ILE A 133 23.20 7.15 7.24
C ILE A 133 23.11 7.61 5.79
N ASP A 134 24.06 8.43 5.37
CA ASP A 134 24.11 8.92 4.00
C ASP A 134 24.19 7.74 3.00
N GLY A 135 23.33 7.74 2.01
CA GLY A 135 23.20 6.67 1.03
C GLY A 135 22.18 5.58 1.37
N VAL A 136 21.55 5.59 2.56
CA VAL A 136 20.42 4.70 2.89
C VAL A 136 19.12 5.36 2.42
N ALA A 137 18.41 4.69 1.50
CA ALA A 137 17.17 5.20 0.93
C ALA A 137 15.94 4.85 1.79
N SER A 138 15.85 3.61 2.25
CA SER A 138 14.75 3.12 3.09
C SER A 138 15.15 1.86 3.85
N ILE A 139 14.43 1.59 4.93
CA ILE A 139 14.55 0.36 5.70
C ILE A 139 13.17 -0.22 5.90
N GLU A 140 12.99 -1.46 5.51
CA GLU A 140 11.76 -2.20 5.70
C GLU A 140 11.94 -3.23 6.82
N ILE A 141 10.97 -3.27 7.73
CA ILE A 141 10.96 -4.20 8.85
C ILE A 141 9.92 -5.28 8.54
N HIS A 142 10.39 -6.52 8.50
CA HIS A 142 9.53 -7.69 8.30
C HIS A 142 9.52 -8.57 9.54
N GLY A 143 8.33 -8.97 9.97
CA GLY A 143 8.14 -9.83 11.15
C GLY A 143 7.96 -9.02 12.44
N GLY A 144 7.88 -9.75 13.55
CA GLY A 144 7.41 -9.20 14.82
C GLY A 144 5.89 -9.10 14.88
N LEU A 145 5.37 -8.66 16.03
CA LEU A 145 3.95 -8.38 16.23
C LEU A 145 3.70 -6.88 16.16
N GLU A 146 2.63 -6.50 15.48
CA GLU A 146 2.15 -5.12 15.46
C GLU A 146 1.08 -4.94 16.55
N ARG A 147 1.11 -3.78 17.21
CA ARG A 147 0.09 -3.45 18.20
C ARG A 147 -1.17 -2.99 17.49
N GLU A 148 -2.25 -3.70 17.71
CA GLU A 148 -3.58 -3.30 17.26
C GLU A 148 -4.53 -3.08 18.45
N ILE A 149 -5.56 -2.30 18.25
CA ILE A 149 -6.66 -2.12 19.20
C ILE A 149 -7.90 -2.75 18.57
N GLN A 150 -8.29 -3.91 19.10
CA GLN A 150 -9.50 -4.59 18.66
C GLN A 150 -10.70 -4.06 19.42
N VAL A 151 -11.70 -3.55 18.69
CA VAL A 151 -12.98 -3.15 19.26
C VAL A 151 -14.00 -4.24 18.96
N LEU A 152 -14.33 -5.03 19.99
CA LEU A 152 -15.30 -6.12 19.87
C LEU A 152 -16.71 -5.59 20.06
N PHE A 153 -17.53 -5.66 19.01
CA PHE A 153 -18.93 -5.25 19.02
C PHE A 153 -19.83 -6.44 19.40
N ASP A 154 -20.52 -6.32 20.55
CA ASP A 154 -21.47 -7.32 21.03
C ASP A 154 -22.87 -6.99 20.48
N VAL A 155 -23.28 -7.74 19.46
CA VAL A 155 -24.53 -7.52 18.72
C VAL A 155 -25.79 -7.65 19.63
N ASP A 156 -25.78 -8.56 20.61
CA ASP A 156 -26.92 -8.77 21.47
C ASP A 156 -27.07 -7.64 22.50
N LYS A 157 -25.97 -7.16 23.05
CA LYS A 157 -25.99 -5.96 23.92
C LYS A 157 -26.36 -4.71 23.13
N ALA A 158 -25.88 -4.57 21.92
CA ALA A 158 -26.21 -3.44 21.07
C ALA A 158 -27.71 -3.37 20.77
N ARG A 159 -28.34 -4.51 20.48
CA ARG A 159 -29.80 -4.60 20.31
C ARG A 159 -30.56 -4.22 21.58
N MET A 160 -30.10 -4.66 22.76
CA MET A 160 -30.71 -4.31 24.04
C MET A 160 -30.61 -2.81 24.35
N LEU A 161 -29.56 -2.15 23.88
CA LEU A 161 -29.28 -0.72 24.09
C LEU A 161 -29.77 0.16 22.94
N ASP A 162 -30.42 -0.41 21.93
CA ASP A 162 -30.84 0.27 20.70
C ASP A 162 -29.69 1.07 20.01
N THR A 163 -28.49 0.46 20.03
CA THR A 163 -27.28 1.08 19.50
C THR A 163 -26.90 0.43 18.17
N GLN A 164 -26.77 1.25 17.13
CA GLN A 164 -26.35 0.80 15.80
C GLN A 164 -24.81 0.83 15.67
N LEU A 165 -24.26 -0.07 14.85
CA LEU A 165 -22.82 -0.17 14.60
C LEU A 165 -22.25 1.13 14.05
N GLU A 166 -22.97 1.78 13.13
CA GLU A 166 -22.60 3.05 12.50
C GLU A 166 -22.38 4.17 13.53
N ASN A 167 -23.20 4.19 14.60
CA ASN A 167 -23.04 5.16 15.68
C ASN A 167 -21.74 4.92 16.46
N VAL A 168 -21.40 3.64 16.71
CA VAL A 168 -20.15 3.29 17.40
C VAL A 168 -18.94 3.63 16.55
N LEU A 169 -18.97 3.35 15.23
CA LEU A 169 -17.90 3.70 14.30
C LEU A 169 -17.70 5.22 14.26
N SER A 170 -18.78 5.99 14.10
CA SER A 170 -18.72 7.45 14.10
C SER A 170 -18.14 8.04 15.39
N VAL A 171 -18.48 7.47 16.54
CA VAL A 171 -17.91 7.89 17.83
C VAL A 171 -16.42 7.58 17.91
N LEU A 172 -16.00 6.40 17.45
CA LEU A 172 -14.59 5.99 17.45
C LEU A 172 -13.75 6.88 16.49
N GLU A 173 -14.25 7.15 15.30
CA GLU A 173 -13.60 8.04 14.34
C GLU A 173 -13.43 9.45 14.94
N ASN A 174 -14.48 10.00 15.54
CA ASN A 174 -14.43 11.33 16.15
C ASN A 174 -13.57 11.40 17.41
N ALA A 175 -13.46 10.30 18.17
CA ALA A 175 -12.63 10.22 19.37
C ALA A 175 -11.12 10.09 19.05
N ASN A 176 -10.77 9.60 17.86
CA ASN A 176 -9.37 9.40 17.44
C ASN A 176 -8.79 10.62 16.70
N VAL A 177 -9.35 11.81 16.90
CA VAL A 177 -8.88 13.04 16.27
C VAL A 177 -8.07 13.86 17.27
N THR A 178 -6.80 14.08 16.97
CA THR A 178 -5.97 15.03 17.71
C THR A 178 -6.15 16.42 17.11
N THR A 179 -6.99 17.25 17.74
CA THR A 179 -7.17 18.64 17.33
C THR A 179 -6.20 19.53 18.08
N PRO A 180 -5.35 20.33 17.40
CA PRO A 180 -4.47 21.27 18.09
C PRO A 180 -5.33 22.33 18.79
N ALA A 181 -5.21 22.41 20.11
CA ALA A 181 -5.99 23.31 20.96
C ALA A 181 -5.53 24.78 20.92
N GLY A 182 -4.59 25.14 20.04
CA GLY A 182 -4.00 26.48 19.95
C GLY A 182 -2.89 26.71 20.99
N ASN A 183 -2.21 27.83 20.86
CA ASN A 183 -1.15 28.24 21.80
C ASN A 183 -1.74 29.24 22.81
N LEU A 184 -1.72 28.92 24.07
CA LEU A 184 -1.91 29.90 25.14
C LEU A 184 -0.63 30.74 25.23
N ARG A 185 -0.72 32.01 24.88
CA ARG A 185 0.31 33.01 25.23
C ARG A 185 -0.05 33.58 26.60
N GLU A 186 0.73 33.26 27.58
CA GLU A 186 0.73 34.00 28.84
C GLU A 186 1.40 35.35 28.58
N ASP A 187 0.63 36.40 28.45
CA ASP A 187 1.15 37.78 28.48
C ASP A 187 1.66 38.03 29.91
N ARG A 188 2.96 38.13 30.06
CA ARG A 188 3.62 38.58 31.26
C ARG A 188 3.28 40.06 31.42
N ILE A 189 2.42 40.40 32.37
CA ILE A 189 2.21 41.75 32.81
C ILE A 189 3.47 42.17 33.56
N GLU A 190 4.20 43.17 33.03
CA GLU A 190 5.22 43.93 33.78
C GLU A 190 4.57 44.88 34.75
#